data_dce7edf90088545f88912d3521ceef84
#
_entry.id   dce7edf90088545f88912d3521ceef84
#
_cell.length_a   1.000
_cell.length_b   1.000
_cell.length_c   1.000
_cell.angle_alpha   90.00
_cell.angle_beta   90.00
_cell.angle_gamma   90.00
#
_symmetry.space_group_name_H-M   'P 1'
#
loop_
_entity.id
_entity.type
_entity.pdbx_description
1 polymer ?
#
loop_
_entity_poly.entity_id
_entity_poly.type
_entity_poly.pdbx_seq_one_letter_code
_entity_poly.pdbx_strand_id
1 'polypeptide(L)'
;MQKLLILFISLFTLVSVEAQKLANEFGGWVGGSYYLGELNPYKQYDCAHIAGGLLYRKNINKRVALRLHVSYGMVTGSDARSTVEANVNRNLSFRSRIFELGPILEINFKEYEAGRKIGRNYYKNIISPYYFMGINYFKMNPQAVFNDDFIDLQTLGTEGQGSDLNDKKKYSLNQISIPLGFGLKMSVTPRMNISLEYGIRKTFTDYLDDVSGKYVNPTELAQLNGPLAAEYADQSLNSEGIDFSNEGAMRGNPKTKDWYSFSGIIITFCLGRTDACKGVFK
;
A
#
# COMPACT_ATOMS: atom_id res chain seq x y z
N MET A 1 12.71 -23.89 14.91
CA MET A 1 13.11 -22.54 14.51
C MET A 1 14.56 -22.47 14.02
N GLN A 2 15.56 -23.00 14.72
CA GLN A 2 16.97 -23.01 14.29
C GLN A 2 17.21 -23.64 12.91
N LYS A 3 16.56 -24.76 12.58
CA LYS A 3 16.74 -25.45 11.29
C LYS A 3 16.21 -24.65 10.09
N LEU A 4 15.16 -23.85 10.29
CA LEU A 4 14.60 -22.96 9.26
C LEU A 4 15.50 -21.75 9.00
N LEU A 5 16.14 -21.24 10.05
CA LEU A 5 17.09 -20.13 9.96
C LEU A 5 18.38 -20.55 9.22
N ILE A 6 18.85 -21.77 9.46
CA ILE A 6 20.03 -22.34 8.77
C ILE A 6 19.73 -22.58 7.29
N LEU A 7 18.53 -23.05 6.95
CA LEU A 7 18.10 -23.22 5.56
C LEU A 7 18.02 -21.86 4.82
N PHE A 8 17.57 -20.80 5.50
CA PHE A 8 17.50 -19.45 4.95
C PHE A 8 18.90 -18.85 4.72
N ILE A 9 19.84 -19.10 5.63
CA ILE A 9 21.22 -18.63 5.53
C ILE A 9 21.98 -19.42 4.45
N SER A 10 21.76 -20.73 4.32
CA SER A 10 22.42 -21.57 3.31
C SER A 10 21.95 -21.25 1.88
N LEU A 11 20.71 -20.77 1.71
CA LEU A 11 20.20 -20.32 0.41
C LEU A 11 20.88 -19.02 -0.07
N PHE A 12 21.37 -18.20 0.86
CA PHE A 12 22.08 -16.96 0.55
C PHE A 12 23.56 -17.16 0.17
N THR A 13 24.17 -18.28 0.54
CA THR A 13 25.61 -18.53 0.31
C THR A 13 25.92 -19.21 -1.01
N LEU A 14 24.91 -19.69 -1.75
CA LEU A 14 25.11 -20.42 -3.02
C LEU A 14 25.06 -19.56 -4.28
N VAL A 15 24.99 -18.23 -4.17
CA VAL A 15 25.01 -17.34 -5.33
C VAL A 15 26.36 -16.62 -5.43
N SER A 16 27.43 -17.38 -5.59
CA SER A 16 28.68 -16.88 -6.21
C SER A 16 28.52 -16.93 -7.71
N VAL A 17 27.63 -16.15 -8.28
CA VAL A 17 27.57 -15.93 -9.73
C VAL A 17 28.52 -14.78 -10.03
N GLU A 18 29.42 -14.97 -11.00
CA GLU A 18 30.18 -13.89 -11.62
C GLU A 18 29.20 -12.75 -11.98
N ALA A 19 29.14 -11.76 -11.11
CA ALA A 19 28.23 -10.66 -11.26
C ALA A 19 28.77 -9.76 -12.37
N GLN A 20 28.25 -9.91 -13.59
CA GLN A 20 28.28 -8.81 -14.52
C GLN A 20 27.81 -7.56 -13.73
N LYS A 21 28.66 -6.52 -13.65
CA LYS A 21 28.32 -5.28 -12.95
C LYS A 21 27.15 -4.61 -13.66
N LEU A 22 25.94 -5.01 -13.28
CA LEU A 22 24.71 -4.37 -13.74
C LEU A 22 24.60 -3.03 -13.05
N ALA A 23 24.07 -2.03 -13.76
CA ALA A 23 23.89 -0.71 -13.21
C ALA A 23 22.83 -0.75 -12.10
N ASN A 24 23.13 -0.14 -10.96
CA ASN A 24 22.14 0.20 -9.95
C ASN A 24 21.30 1.36 -10.48
N GLU A 25 20.09 1.48 -9.97
CA GLU A 25 19.16 2.51 -10.39
C GLU A 25 18.66 3.31 -9.19
N PHE A 26 18.52 4.61 -9.36
CA PHE A 26 17.83 5.48 -8.41
C PHE A 26 16.81 6.33 -9.15
N GLY A 27 15.66 6.54 -8.54
CA GLY A 27 14.63 7.35 -9.16
C GLY A 27 13.40 7.50 -8.30
N GLY A 28 12.31 7.87 -8.94
CA GLY A 28 11.01 8.05 -8.30
C GLY A 28 9.88 7.44 -9.09
N TRP A 29 8.73 7.42 -8.48
CA TRP A 29 7.49 7.03 -9.11
C TRP A 29 6.38 8.04 -8.78
N VAL A 30 5.42 8.14 -9.69
CA VAL A 30 4.19 8.90 -9.52
C VAL A 30 3.03 8.11 -10.10
N GLY A 31 1.88 8.20 -9.45
CA GLY A 31 0.70 7.47 -9.88
C GLY A 31 -0.49 7.69 -8.96
N GLY A 32 -1.28 6.64 -8.78
CA GLY A 32 -2.47 6.66 -7.96
C GLY A 32 -2.42 5.66 -6.80
N SER A 33 -3.15 6.00 -5.75
CA SER A 33 -3.47 5.14 -4.62
C SER A 33 -4.98 5.00 -4.48
N TYR A 34 -5.45 3.82 -4.06
CA TYR A 34 -6.84 3.59 -3.72
C TYR A 34 -6.97 2.49 -2.66
N TYR A 35 -8.13 2.46 -2.01
CA TYR A 35 -8.50 1.54 -0.95
C TYR A 35 -9.41 0.43 -1.46
N LEU A 36 -9.29 -0.76 -0.87
CA LEU A 36 -10.19 -1.89 -1.01
C LEU A 36 -10.43 -2.50 0.38
N GLY A 37 -11.67 -2.49 0.83
CA GLY A 37 -12.13 -3.00 2.13
C GLY A 37 -13.62 -2.76 2.30
N GLU A 38 -14.11 -2.61 3.54
CA GLU A 38 -15.53 -2.52 3.83
C GLU A 38 -16.26 -1.36 3.12
N LEU A 39 -15.62 -0.19 3.04
CA LEU A 39 -16.20 1.01 2.44
C LEU A 39 -16.01 1.09 0.92
N ASN A 40 -15.22 0.19 0.34
CA ASN A 40 -15.07 0.02 -1.11
C ASN A 40 -14.65 -1.41 -1.46
N PRO A 41 -15.56 -2.38 -1.44
CA PRO A 41 -15.21 -3.79 -1.61
C PRO A 41 -14.88 -4.19 -3.06
N TYR A 42 -15.38 -3.44 -4.08
CA TYR A 42 -15.34 -3.92 -5.46
C TYR A 42 -14.85 -2.91 -6.49
N LYS A 43 -14.84 -1.62 -6.19
CA LYS A 43 -14.51 -0.58 -7.17
C LYS A 43 -13.03 -0.22 -7.11
N GLN A 44 -12.25 -0.82 -7.99
CA GLN A 44 -10.86 -0.41 -8.21
C GLN A 44 -10.82 1.00 -8.79
N TYR A 45 -9.82 1.79 -8.35
CA TYR A 45 -9.63 3.20 -8.75
C TYR A 45 -10.74 4.16 -8.34
N ASP A 46 -11.80 3.71 -7.68
CA ASP A 46 -12.74 4.63 -7.08
C ASP A 46 -12.06 5.40 -5.95
N CYS A 47 -12.31 6.72 -5.89
CA CYS A 47 -11.61 7.60 -4.96
C CYS A 47 -10.06 7.53 -5.04
N ALA A 48 -9.50 7.33 -6.24
CA ALA A 48 -8.05 7.31 -6.40
C ALA A 48 -7.45 8.69 -6.15
N HIS A 49 -6.35 8.72 -5.40
CA HIS A 49 -5.59 9.93 -5.09
C HIS A 49 -4.18 9.85 -5.68
N ILE A 50 -3.57 11.02 -5.89
CA ILE A 50 -2.17 11.08 -6.32
C ILE A 50 -1.27 10.51 -5.23
N ALA A 51 -0.35 9.66 -5.65
CA ALA A 51 0.67 9.05 -4.81
C ALA A 51 2.03 9.07 -5.52
N GLY A 52 3.09 8.96 -4.75
CA GLY A 52 4.44 8.95 -5.32
C GLY A 52 5.49 8.56 -4.29
N GLY A 53 6.74 8.47 -4.76
CA GLY A 53 7.82 8.08 -3.88
C GLY A 53 9.16 8.00 -4.56
N LEU A 54 10.16 7.58 -3.80
CA LEU A 54 11.53 7.38 -4.25
C LEU A 54 11.92 5.92 -4.12
N LEU A 55 12.85 5.48 -4.95
CA LEU A 55 13.35 4.12 -4.90
C LEU A 55 14.82 4.02 -5.30
N TYR A 56 15.46 3.04 -4.71
CA TYR A 56 16.76 2.53 -5.13
C TYR A 56 16.62 1.07 -5.53
N ARG A 57 17.10 0.71 -6.73
CA ARG A 57 17.07 -0.66 -7.26
C ARG A 57 18.48 -1.16 -7.49
N LYS A 58 18.80 -2.28 -6.84
CA LYS A 58 20.03 -3.05 -7.07
C LYS A 58 19.69 -4.21 -7.98
N ASN A 59 20.19 -4.17 -9.23
CA ASN A 59 20.07 -5.29 -10.14
C ASN A 59 21.12 -6.35 -9.77
N ILE A 60 20.65 -7.49 -9.21
CA ILE A 60 21.51 -8.61 -8.80
C ILE A 60 21.99 -9.36 -10.05
N ASN A 61 21.07 -9.64 -10.94
CA ASN A 61 21.33 -10.20 -12.26
C ASN A 61 20.24 -9.72 -13.24
N LYS A 62 20.26 -10.20 -14.50
CA LYS A 62 19.27 -9.78 -15.51
C LYS A 62 17.84 -10.22 -15.20
N ARG A 63 17.65 -11.16 -14.27
CA ARG A 63 16.35 -11.72 -13.91
C ARG A 63 15.85 -11.26 -12.55
N VAL A 64 16.75 -10.85 -11.65
CA VAL A 64 16.43 -10.55 -10.25
C VAL A 64 16.99 -9.20 -9.86
N ALA A 65 16.15 -8.39 -9.23
CA ALA A 65 16.54 -7.12 -8.61
C ALA A 65 15.95 -7.00 -7.21
N LEU A 66 16.66 -6.30 -6.34
CA LEU A 66 16.20 -5.89 -5.02
C LEU A 66 15.96 -4.38 -5.05
N ARG A 67 14.77 -3.95 -4.68
CA ARG A 67 14.36 -2.55 -4.61
C ARG A 67 14.07 -2.16 -3.17
N LEU A 68 14.65 -1.07 -2.71
CA LEU A 68 14.21 -0.38 -1.52
C LEU A 68 13.43 0.85 -1.96
N HIS A 69 12.28 1.11 -1.34
CA HIS A 69 11.44 2.25 -1.71
C HIS A 69 10.84 2.94 -0.50
N VAL A 70 10.51 4.21 -0.68
CA VAL A 70 9.69 5.02 0.20
C VAL A 70 8.54 5.55 -0.63
N SER A 71 7.31 5.42 -0.13
CA SER A 71 6.11 5.86 -0.84
C SER A 71 5.18 6.63 0.10
N TYR A 72 4.50 7.60 -0.46
CA TYR A 72 3.47 8.38 0.22
C TYR A 72 2.24 8.51 -0.68
N GLY A 73 1.07 8.36 -0.07
CA GLY A 73 -0.21 8.50 -0.74
C GLY A 73 -1.35 8.66 0.26
N MET A 74 -2.53 8.87 -0.25
CA MET A 74 -3.76 8.95 0.53
C MET A 74 -4.78 7.97 -0.04
N VAL A 75 -5.52 7.30 0.82
CA VAL A 75 -6.64 6.45 0.44
C VAL A 75 -7.90 6.95 1.12
N THR A 76 -9.04 6.78 0.46
CA THR A 76 -10.35 7.18 0.97
C THR A 76 -11.38 6.12 0.63
N GLY A 77 -12.43 6.06 1.41
CA GLY A 77 -13.62 5.26 1.14
C GLY A 77 -14.87 5.97 1.68
N SER A 78 -16.02 5.68 1.06
CA SER A 78 -17.29 6.24 1.49
C SER A 78 -18.45 5.32 1.11
N ASP A 79 -19.26 5.01 2.08
CA ASP A 79 -20.48 4.22 1.95
C ASP A 79 -21.52 4.87 1.03
N ALA A 80 -21.53 6.20 0.93
CA ALA A 80 -22.42 6.94 0.02
C ALA A 80 -22.23 6.57 -1.46
N ARG A 81 -21.08 5.95 -1.82
CA ARG A 81 -20.78 5.46 -3.17
C ARG A 81 -21.09 3.97 -3.37
N SER A 82 -21.54 3.29 -2.32
CA SER A 82 -21.90 1.88 -2.39
C SER A 82 -23.16 1.66 -3.22
N THR A 83 -23.25 0.49 -3.84
CA THR A 83 -24.48 0.00 -4.48
C THR A 83 -25.32 -0.87 -3.54
N VAL A 84 -24.81 -1.13 -2.33
CA VAL A 84 -25.47 -1.91 -1.28
C VAL A 84 -26.20 -0.94 -0.36
N GLU A 85 -27.52 -1.06 -0.29
CA GLU A 85 -28.38 -0.16 0.50
C GLU A 85 -27.97 -0.11 1.98
N ALA A 86 -27.62 -1.24 2.57
CA ALA A 86 -27.16 -1.30 3.96
C ALA A 86 -25.90 -0.44 4.21
N ASN A 87 -24.97 -0.41 3.25
CA ASN A 87 -23.78 0.42 3.35
C ASN A 87 -24.14 1.91 3.18
N VAL A 88 -25.01 2.24 2.20
CA VAL A 88 -25.48 3.63 2.01
C VAL A 88 -26.15 4.13 3.30
N ASN A 89 -26.95 3.27 3.95
CA ASN A 89 -27.58 3.62 5.23
C ASN A 89 -26.55 3.78 6.35
N ARG A 90 -25.50 2.95 6.42
CA ARG A 90 -24.40 3.05 7.39
C ARG A 90 -23.66 4.39 7.30
N ASN A 91 -23.51 4.94 6.09
CA ASN A 91 -23.05 6.29 5.77
C ASN A 91 -21.66 6.66 6.32
N LEU A 92 -20.78 5.70 6.54
CA LEU A 92 -19.42 5.96 7.01
C LEU A 92 -18.53 6.46 5.88
N SER A 93 -17.56 7.29 6.24
CA SER A 93 -16.54 7.75 5.32
C SER A 93 -15.21 7.98 6.06
N PHE A 94 -14.10 7.75 5.35
CA PHE A 94 -12.78 7.99 5.90
C PHE A 94 -11.80 8.47 4.84
N ARG A 95 -10.70 9.05 5.32
CA ARG A 95 -9.44 9.18 4.60
C ARG A 95 -8.30 8.66 5.46
N SER A 96 -7.28 8.08 4.86
CA SER A 96 -6.06 7.69 5.56
C SER A 96 -4.82 8.04 4.74
N ARG A 97 -3.89 8.78 5.34
CA ARG A 97 -2.58 9.04 4.75
C ARG A 97 -1.69 7.83 5.02
N ILE A 98 -1.01 7.36 3.99
CA ILE A 98 -0.13 6.19 4.06
C ILE A 98 1.28 6.63 3.75
N PHE A 99 2.20 6.35 4.66
CA PHE A 99 3.63 6.38 4.44
C PHE A 99 4.15 4.95 4.49
N GLU A 100 4.83 4.52 3.45
CA GLU A 100 5.29 3.13 3.26
C GLU A 100 6.79 3.10 2.99
N LEU A 101 7.49 2.15 3.61
CA LEU A 101 8.92 1.89 3.41
C LEU A 101 9.18 0.39 3.46
N GLY A 102 9.96 -0.15 2.51
CA GLY A 102 10.36 -1.55 2.59
C GLY A 102 11.13 -2.07 1.39
N PRO A 103 11.69 -3.28 1.53
CA PRO A 103 12.35 -4.01 0.45
C PRO A 103 11.33 -4.76 -0.41
N ILE A 104 11.56 -4.73 -1.71
CA ILE A 104 10.82 -5.47 -2.74
C ILE A 104 11.78 -6.29 -3.56
N LEU A 105 11.47 -7.57 -3.73
CA LEU A 105 12.11 -8.45 -4.69
C LEU A 105 11.37 -8.36 -6.02
N GLU A 106 12.10 -8.12 -7.11
CA GLU A 106 11.58 -8.09 -8.48
C GLU A 106 12.14 -9.27 -9.28
N ILE A 107 11.26 -9.98 -9.99
CA ILE A 107 11.61 -11.12 -10.85
C ILE A 107 11.20 -10.80 -12.27
N ASN A 108 12.18 -10.63 -13.15
CA ASN A 108 11.97 -10.32 -14.56
C ASN A 108 11.69 -11.60 -15.37
N PHE A 109 10.58 -11.61 -16.11
CA PHE A 109 10.24 -12.74 -17.01
C PHE A 109 11.12 -12.78 -18.26
N LYS A 110 11.65 -11.62 -18.67
CA LYS A 110 12.67 -11.52 -19.71
C LYS A 110 13.93 -10.89 -19.12
N GLU A 111 15.06 -11.15 -19.75
CA GLU A 111 16.31 -10.50 -19.34
C GLU A 111 16.19 -8.98 -19.45
N TYR A 112 16.52 -8.31 -18.36
CA TYR A 112 16.54 -6.86 -18.27
C TYR A 112 17.94 -6.37 -17.95
N GLU A 113 18.39 -5.38 -18.69
CA GLU A 113 19.67 -4.70 -18.47
C GLU A 113 19.45 -3.20 -18.46
N ALA A 114 19.58 -2.61 -17.26
CA ALA A 114 19.42 -1.17 -17.06
C ALA A 114 20.47 -0.38 -17.85
N GLY A 115 20.05 0.67 -18.54
CA GLY A 115 20.94 1.53 -19.32
C GLY A 115 21.57 0.85 -20.53
N ARG A 116 20.90 -0.11 -21.12
CA ARG A 116 21.38 -0.78 -22.34
C ARG A 116 21.47 0.22 -23.49
N LYS A 117 22.59 0.18 -24.23
CA LYS A 117 22.73 0.97 -25.48
C LYS A 117 21.78 0.45 -26.55
N ILE A 118 21.06 1.36 -27.18
CA ILE A 118 20.21 1.10 -28.35
C ILE A 118 21.15 0.85 -29.52
N GLY A 119 21.25 -0.41 -29.96
CA GLY A 119 22.07 -0.81 -31.11
C GLY A 119 21.20 -1.22 -32.32
N ARG A 120 21.85 -1.65 -33.41
CA ARG A 120 21.20 -2.06 -34.68
C ARG A 120 20.13 -3.17 -34.51
N ASN A 121 20.14 -3.93 -33.42
CA ASN A 121 19.13 -4.95 -33.04
C ASN A 121 18.15 -4.44 -31.98
N TYR A 122 17.62 -3.26 -32.18
CA TYR A 122 16.78 -2.47 -31.27
C TYR A 122 15.55 -3.21 -30.70
N TYR A 123 14.93 -4.12 -31.46
CA TYR A 123 13.64 -4.72 -31.09
C TYR A 123 13.69 -5.98 -30.23
N LYS A 124 14.87 -6.50 -29.96
CA LYS A 124 15.00 -7.73 -29.13
C LYS A 124 15.26 -7.36 -27.68
N ASN A 125 14.25 -7.53 -26.80
CA ASN A 125 14.31 -7.38 -25.35
C ASN A 125 14.31 -5.93 -24.79
N ILE A 126 13.51 -5.04 -25.36
CA ILE A 126 13.35 -3.67 -24.83
C ILE A 126 12.46 -3.67 -23.58
N ILE A 127 11.38 -4.45 -23.60
CA ILE A 127 10.38 -4.51 -22.52
C ILE A 127 10.53 -5.82 -21.77
N SER A 128 10.69 -5.74 -20.47
CA SER A 128 10.69 -6.87 -19.56
C SER A 128 9.49 -6.79 -18.61
N PRO A 129 8.51 -7.66 -18.76
CA PRO A 129 7.52 -7.87 -17.73
C PRO A 129 8.20 -8.40 -16.48
N TYR A 130 7.72 -7.99 -15.32
CA TYR A 130 8.22 -8.48 -14.04
C TYR A 130 7.09 -8.64 -13.03
N TYR A 131 7.27 -9.57 -12.12
CA TYR A 131 6.52 -9.72 -10.90
C TYR A 131 7.34 -9.15 -9.76
N PHE A 132 6.65 -8.62 -8.75
CA PHE A 132 7.31 -8.18 -7.54
C PHE A 132 6.55 -8.58 -6.31
N MET A 133 7.28 -8.79 -5.22
CA MET A 133 6.75 -9.02 -3.88
C MET A 133 7.73 -8.52 -2.83
N GLY A 134 7.24 -8.25 -1.64
CA GLY A 134 8.10 -7.74 -0.58
C GLY A 134 7.44 -7.71 0.78
N ILE A 135 8.06 -6.96 1.69
CA ILE A 135 7.53 -6.68 3.03
C ILE A 135 7.73 -5.18 3.26
N ASN A 136 6.66 -4.49 3.60
CA ASN A 136 6.69 -3.07 3.91
C ASN A 136 6.23 -2.82 5.35
N TYR A 137 6.93 -1.92 6.00
CA TYR A 137 6.39 -1.17 7.11
C TYR A 137 5.57 -0.01 6.56
N PHE A 138 4.38 0.23 7.11
CA PHE A 138 3.61 1.41 6.77
C PHE A 138 2.96 2.05 8.00
N LYS A 139 2.83 3.37 7.94
CA LYS A 139 2.07 4.17 8.88
C LYS A 139 0.81 4.65 8.21
N MET A 140 -0.32 4.46 8.88
CA MET A 140 -1.65 4.94 8.48
C MET A 140 -2.18 5.98 9.46
N ASN A 141 -3.18 6.75 9.05
CA ASN A 141 -3.89 7.67 9.94
C ASN A 141 -5.34 7.84 9.46
N PRO A 142 -6.25 6.93 9.84
CA PRO A 142 -7.67 7.06 9.48
C PRO A 142 -8.28 8.29 10.16
N GLN A 143 -8.92 9.12 9.35
CA GLN A 143 -9.52 10.39 9.73
C GLN A 143 -10.91 10.51 9.11
N ALA A 144 -11.82 11.21 9.77
CA ALA A 144 -13.09 11.68 9.23
C ALA A 144 -13.15 13.21 9.17
N VAL A 145 -14.12 13.74 8.41
CA VAL A 145 -14.36 15.19 8.31
C VAL A 145 -15.00 15.68 9.62
N PHE A 146 -14.51 16.80 10.13
CA PHE A 146 -15.04 17.47 11.32
C PHE A 146 -14.90 18.99 11.16
N ASN A 147 -16.04 19.73 11.09
CA ASN A 147 -16.06 21.19 10.99
C ASN A 147 -15.07 21.75 9.95
N ASP A 148 -15.11 21.26 8.72
CA ASP A 148 -14.22 21.62 7.62
C ASP A 148 -12.74 21.23 7.81
N ASP A 149 -12.42 20.49 8.86
CA ASP A 149 -11.10 19.93 9.16
C ASP A 149 -11.20 18.39 9.29
N PHE A 150 -10.23 17.75 9.91
CA PHE A 150 -10.16 16.31 10.04
C PHE A 150 -9.84 15.90 11.47
N ILE A 151 -10.58 14.88 11.94
CA ILE A 151 -10.37 14.28 13.25
C ILE A 151 -9.77 12.87 13.10
N ASP A 152 -8.82 12.53 13.96
CA ASP A 152 -8.17 11.22 13.97
C ASP A 152 -9.08 10.17 14.64
N LEU A 153 -9.63 9.24 13.87
CA LEU A 153 -10.61 8.25 14.33
C LEU A 153 -10.03 7.30 15.39
N GLN A 154 -8.76 6.90 15.23
CA GLN A 154 -8.08 6.04 16.21
C GLN A 154 -8.11 6.62 17.63
N THR A 155 -8.03 7.95 17.76
CA THR A 155 -8.04 8.61 19.09
C THR A 155 -9.40 8.57 19.74
N LEU A 156 -10.48 8.51 18.95
CA LEU A 156 -11.85 8.44 19.42
C LEU A 156 -12.19 7.04 19.98
N GLY A 157 -11.69 5.97 19.36
CA GLY A 157 -12.06 4.60 19.74
C GLY A 157 -13.54 4.33 19.47
N THR A 158 -13.95 4.52 18.22
CA THR A 158 -15.35 4.48 17.72
C THR A 158 -16.08 3.16 17.98
N GLU A 159 -15.36 2.07 18.18
CA GLU A 159 -15.89 0.75 18.56
C GLU A 159 -15.66 0.44 20.06
N GLY A 160 -15.43 1.46 20.89
CA GLY A 160 -15.17 1.30 22.32
C GLY A 160 -13.76 0.81 22.64
N GLN A 161 -12.82 0.84 21.68
CA GLN A 161 -11.45 0.42 21.92
C GLN A 161 -10.79 1.31 22.99
N GLY A 162 -10.15 0.63 23.96
CA GLY A 162 -9.48 1.31 25.07
C GLY A 162 -10.41 1.76 26.19
N SER A 163 -11.67 1.32 26.21
CA SER A 163 -12.63 1.45 27.32
C SER A 163 -13.19 0.08 27.71
N ASP A 164 -13.99 0.04 28.76
CA ASP A 164 -14.62 -1.19 29.27
C ASP A 164 -15.70 -1.76 28.33
N LEU A 165 -16.10 -1.02 27.29
CA LEU A 165 -17.05 -1.47 26.28
C LEU A 165 -16.47 -2.48 25.29
N ASN A 166 -15.15 -2.51 25.16
CA ASN A 166 -14.45 -3.42 24.28
C ASN A 166 -13.10 -3.81 24.85
N ASP A 167 -12.87 -5.11 25.04
CA ASP A 167 -11.62 -5.66 25.55
C ASP A 167 -10.39 -5.35 24.66
N LYS A 168 -10.62 -4.80 23.45
CA LYS A 168 -9.55 -4.47 22.52
C LYS A 168 -8.91 -3.14 22.88
N LYS A 169 -7.59 -3.12 22.83
CA LYS A 169 -6.82 -1.88 22.85
C LYS A 169 -7.02 -1.12 21.54
N LYS A 170 -6.81 0.18 21.56
CA LYS A 170 -6.72 0.99 20.34
C LYS A 170 -5.70 0.37 19.37
N TYR A 171 -6.07 0.26 18.11
CA TYR A 171 -5.21 -0.36 17.09
C TYR A 171 -3.94 0.47 16.84
N SER A 172 -2.88 -0.19 16.41
CA SER A 172 -1.63 0.50 16.06
C SER A 172 -1.74 1.19 14.70
N LEU A 173 -1.29 2.43 14.62
CA LEU A 173 -1.15 3.17 13.36
C LEU A 173 0.05 2.69 12.52
N ASN A 174 0.95 1.92 13.14
CA ASN A 174 2.15 1.36 12.53
C ASN A 174 1.93 -0.13 12.24
N GLN A 175 2.00 -0.50 10.98
CA GLN A 175 1.59 -1.80 10.48
C GLN A 175 2.60 -2.38 9.49
N ILE A 176 2.40 -3.66 9.15
CA ILE A 176 3.14 -4.37 8.11
C ILE A 176 2.20 -4.71 6.98
N SER A 177 2.69 -4.61 5.73
CA SER A 177 1.99 -5.07 4.54
C SER A 177 2.88 -5.94 3.66
N ILE A 178 2.23 -6.76 2.83
CA ILE A 178 2.88 -7.53 1.78
C ILE A 178 2.52 -6.87 0.45
N PRO A 179 3.40 -6.07 -0.15
CA PRO A 179 3.23 -5.60 -1.51
C PRO A 179 3.42 -6.76 -2.47
N LEU A 180 2.57 -6.82 -3.49
CA LEU A 180 2.70 -7.74 -4.60
C LEU A 180 2.07 -7.12 -5.86
N GLY A 181 2.58 -7.49 -7.03
CA GLY A 181 2.08 -6.94 -8.27
C GLY A 181 2.93 -7.25 -9.48
N PHE A 182 2.58 -6.60 -10.58
CA PHE A 182 3.21 -6.77 -11.87
C PHE A 182 3.62 -5.42 -12.44
N GLY A 183 4.62 -5.45 -13.29
CA GLY A 183 5.04 -4.28 -14.04
C GLY A 183 5.69 -4.63 -15.37
N LEU A 184 5.86 -3.59 -16.14
CA LEU A 184 6.61 -3.61 -17.39
C LEU A 184 7.73 -2.60 -17.25
N LYS A 185 8.98 -3.00 -17.49
CA LYS A 185 10.11 -2.08 -17.45
C LYS A 185 10.88 -2.10 -18.76
N MET A 186 11.40 -0.93 -19.12
CA MET A 186 12.23 -0.76 -20.30
C MET A 186 13.35 0.25 -20.06
N SER A 187 14.47 0.01 -20.72
CA SER A 187 15.58 0.96 -20.79
C SER A 187 15.38 1.87 -21.99
N VAL A 188 15.09 3.15 -21.76
CA VAL A 188 14.78 4.13 -22.81
C VAL A 188 16.06 4.76 -23.36
N THR A 189 17.01 5.05 -22.48
CA THR A 189 18.32 5.57 -22.82
C THR A 189 19.41 4.81 -22.06
N PRO A 190 20.69 5.00 -22.39
CA PRO A 190 21.78 4.41 -21.61
C PRO A 190 21.80 4.82 -20.13
N ARG A 191 21.05 5.85 -19.75
CA ARG A 191 20.99 6.35 -18.37
C ARG A 191 19.61 6.31 -17.76
N MET A 192 18.52 6.22 -18.55
CA MET A 192 17.16 6.35 -18.07
C MET A 192 16.32 5.12 -18.40
N ASN A 193 15.58 4.65 -17.40
CA ASN A 193 14.65 3.55 -17.53
C ASN A 193 13.26 4.00 -17.08
N ILE A 194 12.24 3.43 -17.70
CA ILE A 194 10.84 3.67 -17.35
C ILE A 194 10.20 2.33 -17.02
N SER A 195 9.34 2.32 -15.99
CA SER A 195 8.50 1.16 -15.70
C SER A 195 7.06 1.62 -15.47
N LEU A 196 6.12 0.79 -15.86
CA LEU A 196 4.71 0.88 -15.47
C LEU A 196 4.45 -0.22 -14.46
N GLU A 197 3.83 0.10 -13.32
CA GLU A 197 3.62 -0.84 -12.23
C GLU A 197 2.19 -0.77 -11.71
N TYR A 198 1.60 -1.94 -11.50
CA TYR A 198 0.37 -2.14 -10.77
C TYR A 198 0.65 -3.00 -9.55
N GLY A 199 0.36 -2.48 -8.35
CA GLY A 199 0.66 -3.18 -7.10
C GLY A 199 -0.41 -3.02 -6.05
N ILE A 200 -0.76 -4.14 -5.42
CA ILE A 200 -1.64 -4.19 -4.25
C ILE A 200 -0.81 -4.51 -3.01
N ARG A 201 -1.31 -4.10 -1.86
CA ARG A 201 -0.70 -4.31 -0.53
C ARG A 201 -1.71 -5.03 0.33
N LYS A 202 -1.39 -6.29 0.64
CA LYS A 202 -2.14 -7.03 1.64
C LYS A 202 -1.74 -6.54 3.02
N THR A 203 -2.68 -6.03 3.79
CA THR A 203 -2.43 -5.67 5.19
C THR A 203 -2.87 -6.79 6.12
N PHE A 204 -2.51 -6.66 7.40
CA PHE A 204 -2.96 -7.54 8.47
C PHE A 204 -3.89 -6.82 9.45
N THR A 205 -4.17 -5.55 9.19
CA THR A 205 -5.14 -4.74 9.92
C THR A 205 -6.49 -4.73 9.22
N ASP A 206 -7.52 -4.46 9.98
CA ASP A 206 -8.91 -4.25 9.59
C ASP A 206 -9.38 -2.85 10.00
N TYR A 207 -8.43 -1.98 10.26
CA TYR A 207 -8.67 -0.63 10.75
C TYR A 207 -8.00 0.43 9.88
N LEU A 208 -7.79 0.14 8.59
CA LEU A 208 -7.30 1.15 7.65
C LEU A 208 -8.34 2.26 7.45
N ASP A 209 -9.62 1.89 7.61
CA ASP A 209 -10.81 2.72 7.52
C ASP A 209 -11.53 2.96 8.87
N ASP A 210 -10.95 2.47 9.99
CA ASP A 210 -11.55 2.51 11.34
C ASP A 210 -12.81 1.64 11.49
N VAL A 211 -13.07 0.69 10.59
CA VAL A 211 -14.27 -0.16 10.61
C VAL A 211 -13.89 -1.63 10.70
N SER A 212 -14.38 -2.34 11.72
CA SER A 212 -14.05 -3.77 11.91
C SER A 212 -15.18 -4.54 12.60
N GLY A 213 -15.50 -4.16 13.83
CA GLY A 213 -16.28 -4.96 14.77
C GLY A 213 -17.78 -4.70 14.77
N LYS A 214 -18.28 -4.47 15.95
CA LYS A 214 -19.70 -4.21 16.23
C LYS A 214 -19.87 -2.80 16.75
N TYR A 215 -21.06 -2.29 16.56
CA TYR A 215 -21.50 -1.09 17.27
C TYR A 215 -21.61 -1.37 18.77
N VAL A 216 -21.14 -0.42 19.57
CA VAL A 216 -21.28 -0.41 21.03
C VAL A 216 -22.41 0.55 21.42
N ASN A 217 -22.83 0.51 22.69
CA ASN A 217 -23.85 1.42 23.20
C ASN A 217 -23.39 2.89 23.04
N PRO A 218 -24.10 3.73 22.28
CA PRO A 218 -23.66 5.09 21.98
C PRO A 218 -23.66 5.99 23.23
N THR A 219 -24.56 5.79 24.17
CA THR A 219 -24.62 6.58 25.40
C THR A 219 -23.43 6.30 26.30
N GLU A 220 -23.09 5.02 26.46
CA GLU A 220 -21.91 4.61 27.24
C GLU A 220 -20.62 5.02 26.55
N LEU A 221 -20.56 4.91 25.21
CA LEU A 221 -19.42 5.36 24.42
C LEU A 221 -19.19 6.86 24.58
N ALA A 222 -20.26 7.66 24.55
CA ALA A 222 -20.17 9.10 24.76
C ALA A 222 -19.66 9.46 26.16
N GLN A 223 -20.01 8.67 27.18
CA GLN A 223 -19.54 8.88 28.56
C GLN A 223 -18.07 8.50 28.75
N LEU A 224 -17.61 7.41 28.12
CA LEU A 224 -16.27 6.85 28.33
C LEU A 224 -15.23 7.44 27.37
N ASN A 225 -15.58 7.59 26.08
CA ASN A 225 -14.68 8.05 25.04
C ASN A 225 -14.98 9.48 24.56
N GLY A 226 -16.09 10.07 25.01
CA GLY A 226 -16.53 11.39 24.63
C GLY A 226 -17.61 11.42 23.54
N PRO A 227 -18.37 12.52 23.41
CA PRO A 227 -19.51 12.63 22.51
C PRO A 227 -19.12 12.45 21.03
N LEU A 228 -17.96 12.93 20.62
CA LEU A 228 -17.46 12.74 19.25
C LEU A 228 -17.22 11.26 18.92
N ALA A 229 -16.82 10.45 19.88
CA ALA A 229 -16.64 9.01 19.64
C ALA A 229 -17.98 8.35 19.28
N ALA A 230 -19.06 8.69 19.96
CA ALA A 230 -20.40 8.18 19.65
C ALA A 230 -20.92 8.69 18.31
N GLU A 231 -20.71 9.96 17.99
CA GLU A 231 -21.11 10.58 16.71
C GLU A 231 -20.43 9.88 15.51
N TYR A 232 -19.10 9.61 15.60
CA TYR A 232 -18.37 8.96 14.50
C TYR A 232 -18.45 7.43 14.53
N ALA A 233 -18.92 6.83 15.60
CA ALA A 233 -19.20 5.40 15.68
C ALA A 233 -20.36 5.00 14.77
N ASP A 234 -21.44 5.79 14.77
CA ASP A 234 -22.68 5.52 14.05
C ASP A 234 -23.19 6.78 13.34
N GLN A 235 -23.10 6.79 12.01
CA GLN A 235 -23.56 7.89 11.14
C GLN A 235 -24.75 7.45 10.27
N SER A 236 -25.49 6.44 10.71
CA SER A 236 -26.60 5.85 9.96
C SER A 236 -27.71 6.86 9.65
N LEU A 237 -28.18 6.84 8.40
CA LEU A 237 -29.18 7.78 7.88
C LEU A 237 -30.59 7.50 8.41
N ASN A 238 -30.90 6.22 8.67
CA ASN A 238 -32.24 5.79 9.12
C ASN A 238 -32.35 5.76 10.66
N SER A 239 -31.64 6.63 11.36
CA SER A 239 -31.73 6.79 12.81
C SER A 239 -33.01 7.56 13.21
N GLU A 240 -34.19 7.01 12.91
CA GLU A 240 -35.45 7.60 13.29
C GLU A 240 -35.87 7.11 14.68
N GLY A 241 -35.95 8.04 15.64
CA GLY A 241 -36.45 7.81 16.99
C GLY A 241 -35.42 8.06 18.09
N ILE A 242 -35.94 8.43 19.29
CA ILE A 242 -35.13 8.81 20.45
C ILE A 242 -34.29 7.63 21.00
N ASP A 243 -34.71 6.39 20.69
CA ASP A 243 -34.09 5.16 21.18
C ASP A 243 -33.41 4.33 20.07
N PHE A 244 -33.15 4.92 18.90
CA PHE A 244 -32.45 4.18 17.83
C PHE A 244 -31.00 3.90 18.21
N SER A 245 -30.64 2.64 18.17
CA SER A 245 -29.26 2.19 18.39
C SER A 245 -28.95 0.98 17.52
N ASN A 246 -27.81 1.01 16.84
CA ASN A 246 -27.26 -0.15 16.16
C ASN A 246 -26.45 -1.08 17.10
N GLU A 247 -26.51 -0.88 18.41
CA GLU A 247 -25.76 -1.65 19.39
C GLU A 247 -25.84 -3.15 19.12
N GLY A 248 -24.68 -3.81 19.10
CA GLY A 248 -24.55 -5.24 18.86
C GLY A 248 -24.60 -5.66 17.38
N ALA A 249 -25.08 -4.78 16.47
CA ALA A 249 -25.03 -5.03 15.04
C ALA A 249 -23.58 -4.98 14.53
N MET A 250 -23.34 -5.60 13.38
CA MET A 250 -22.00 -5.57 12.74
C MET A 250 -21.77 -4.20 12.10
N ARG A 251 -20.67 -3.54 12.49
CA ARG A 251 -20.19 -2.30 11.88
C ARG A 251 -19.31 -2.61 10.67
N GLY A 252 -18.46 -3.63 10.76
CA GLY A 252 -17.61 -4.17 9.72
C GLY A 252 -17.54 -5.69 9.76
N ASN A 253 -16.58 -6.28 9.09
CA ASN A 253 -16.33 -7.71 9.09
C ASN A 253 -14.90 -8.03 9.55
N PRO A 254 -14.67 -8.33 10.82
CA PRO A 254 -13.32 -8.52 11.38
C PRO A 254 -12.54 -9.69 10.78
N LYS A 255 -13.17 -10.53 9.94
CA LYS A 255 -12.54 -11.65 9.25
C LYS A 255 -11.85 -11.24 7.95
N THR A 256 -12.30 -10.18 7.31
CA THR A 256 -11.67 -9.60 6.13
C THR A 256 -10.64 -8.57 6.56
N LYS A 257 -9.54 -8.45 5.80
CA LYS A 257 -8.51 -7.45 6.09
C LYS A 257 -8.43 -6.45 4.95
N ASP A 258 -8.12 -5.22 5.31
CA ASP A 258 -8.03 -4.14 4.35
C ASP A 258 -6.84 -4.29 3.41
N TRP A 259 -7.01 -3.76 2.21
CA TRP A 259 -5.98 -3.69 1.19
C TRP A 259 -5.89 -2.26 0.67
N TYR A 260 -4.72 -1.90 0.18
CA TYR A 260 -4.56 -0.66 -0.60
C TYR A 260 -3.68 -0.90 -1.82
N SER A 261 -3.75 0.00 -2.77
CA SER A 261 -2.96 -0.06 -4.00
C SER A 261 -2.11 1.19 -4.18
N PHE A 262 -0.91 0.97 -4.70
CA PHE A 262 -0.10 1.99 -5.35
C PHE A 262 0.25 1.52 -6.75
N SER A 263 -0.09 2.33 -7.76
CA SER A 263 0.12 1.98 -9.16
C SER A 263 0.52 3.23 -9.93
N GLY A 264 1.47 3.11 -10.84
CA GLY A 264 1.95 4.29 -11.55
C GLY A 264 3.14 4.06 -12.44
N ILE A 265 3.78 5.15 -12.79
CA ILE A 265 4.97 5.20 -13.65
C ILE A 265 6.20 5.42 -12.75
N ILE A 266 7.22 4.60 -12.96
CA ILE A 266 8.51 4.69 -12.30
C ILE A 266 9.53 5.20 -13.32
N ILE A 267 10.31 6.20 -12.95
CA ILE A 267 11.44 6.70 -13.74
C ILE A 267 12.69 6.53 -12.90
N THR A 268 13.69 5.82 -13.47
CA THR A 268 14.97 5.58 -12.79
C THR A 268 16.14 5.95 -13.66
N PHE A 269 17.22 6.33 -12.99
CA PHE A 269 18.50 6.64 -13.62
C PHE A 269 19.57 5.66 -13.15
N CYS A 270 20.41 5.21 -14.09
CA CYS A 270 21.52 4.31 -13.81
C CYS A 270 22.63 5.03 -13.04
N LEU A 271 23.07 4.41 -11.94
CA LEU A 271 24.19 4.88 -11.13
C LEU A 271 25.48 4.15 -11.51
N GLY A 272 26.60 4.87 -11.61
CA GLY A 272 27.95 4.31 -11.72
C GLY A 272 28.33 3.72 -13.08
N ARG A 273 27.58 3.97 -14.15
CA ARG A 273 27.95 3.54 -15.50
C ARG A 273 28.78 4.61 -16.21
N THR A 274 30.10 4.50 -16.10
CA THR A 274 31.10 5.37 -16.78
C THR A 274 31.52 4.87 -18.15
N ASP A 275 31.02 3.73 -18.63
CA ASP A 275 31.48 3.08 -19.86
C ASP A 275 30.97 3.72 -21.17
N ALA A 276 30.56 4.98 -21.12
CA ALA A 276 30.10 5.70 -22.30
C ALA A 276 31.25 6.06 -23.30
N CYS A 277 32.50 5.86 -22.94
CA CYS A 277 33.65 6.34 -23.73
C CYS A 277 34.84 5.37 -23.76
N LYS A 278 34.64 4.07 -23.98
CA LYS A 278 35.75 3.20 -24.43
C LYS A 278 35.47 2.73 -25.86
N GLY A 279 36.12 3.37 -26.80
CA GLY A 279 36.38 2.84 -28.12
C GLY A 279 35.53 3.39 -29.26
N VAL A 280 35.86 4.56 -29.71
CA VAL A 280 35.87 4.86 -31.15
C VAL A 280 37.13 5.71 -31.45
N PHE A 281 38.27 5.10 -31.43
CA PHE A 281 39.41 5.45 -32.25
C PHE A 281 40.16 4.16 -32.51
N LYS A 282 39.85 3.54 -33.63
CA LYS A 282 40.70 2.76 -34.49
C LYS A 282 40.26 2.96 -35.91
#